data_34f6f5a86cc2210df72b9bc809d6b72e
#
_entry.id   34f6f5a86cc2210df72b9bc809d6b72e
#
_cell.length_a   1.000
_cell.length_b   1.000
_cell.length_c   1.000
_cell.angle_alpha   90.00
_cell.angle_beta   90.00
_cell.angle_gamma   90.00
#
_symmetry.space_group_name_H-M   'P 1'
#
loop_
_entity.id
_entity.type
_entity.pdbx_description
1 polymer ?
#
loop_
_entity_poly.entity_id
_entity_poly.type
_entity_poly.pdbx_seq_one_letter_code
_entity_poly.pdbx_strand_id
1 'polypeptide(L)'
;NHGWTYINIDDGWQGRRGGRYNAIQTNDKFPDMKELSEQVHAMGLKLGIYSSPWIGTYAAHIGSYSDNPDGENQWIKDGNHNENFRYEKPGGNYWQDRKEMYRHGAYSFVEADARQWADWQIDYLKYDWNPNDLYHVKEMHDALRATDRDIVYSISNSAPYADAPLWVEYTDCWRTTGDIRDTWKSISSIGFEQQRWAPFCGPGHWPDADMLVVGLVGWGPKLHYTKLTADEQYTHMSLWAMLASPLLI
;
A
#
# COMPACT_ATOMS: atom_id res chain seq x y z
N ASN A 1 15.84 12.66 14.07
CA ASN A 1 16.30 11.32 13.76
C ASN A 1 15.83 10.36 14.85
N HIS A 2 14.63 9.79 14.67
CA HIS A 2 13.93 8.99 15.68
C HIS A 2 13.73 7.52 15.25
N GLY A 3 14.51 7.04 14.27
CA GLY A 3 14.47 5.66 13.80
C GLY A 3 13.57 5.42 12.58
N TRP A 4 12.77 6.38 12.14
CA TRP A 4 12.06 6.28 10.87
C TRP A 4 13.04 6.42 9.71
N THR A 5 13.11 5.40 8.87
CA THR A 5 14.05 5.32 7.76
C THR A 5 13.37 5.17 6.41
N TYR A 6 12.06 5.01 6.37
CA TYR A 6 11.28 4.92 5.14
C TYR A 6 10.43 6.16 4.92
N ILE A 7 10.35 6.59 3.67
CA ILE A 7 9.36 7.51 3.16
C ILE A 7 8.48 6.72 2.21
N ASN A 8 7.19 6.57 2.53
CA ASN A 8 6.26 5.79 1.71
C ASN A 8 5.28 6.72 0.99
N ILE A 9 5.17 6.56 -0.32
CA ILE A 9 4.16 7.21 -1.14
C ILE A 9 2.96 6.27 -1.20
N ASP A 10 1.82 6.74 -0.73
CA ASP A 10 0.55 6.00 -0.80
C ASP A 10 -0.07 6.13 -2.21
N ASP A 11 -1.34 5.73 -2.36
CA ASP A 11 -2.07 5.73 -3.62
C ASP A 11 -2.13 7.12 -4.27
N GLY A 12 -1.99 7.17 -5.59
CA GLY A 12 -2.10 8.42 -6.36
C GLY A 12 -0.85 8.88 -7.08
N TRP A 13 0.19 8.04 -7.18
CA TRP A 13 1.39 8.29 -7.97
C TRP A 13 1.32 7.68 -9.38
N GLN A 14 0.43 6.72 -9.58
CA GLN A 14 0.34 5.89 -10.78
C GLN A 14 -0.14 6.71 -11.98
N GLY A 15 0.57 6.55 -13.09
CA GLY A 15 0.22 7.00 -14.43
C GLY A 15 -0.16 5.83 -15.33
N ARG A 16 -0.06 6.03 -16.65
CA ARG A 16 -0.33 4.99 -17.64
C ARG A 16 0.77 3.93 -17.65
N ARG A 17 0.44 2.73 -18.11
CA ARG A 17 1.44 1.71 -18.41
C ARG A 17 2.28 2.11 -19.61
N GLY A 18 3.52 1.69 -19.59
CA GLY A 18 4.46 1.98 -20.66
C GLY A 18 5.90 1.63 -20.29
N GLY A 19 6.83 2.34 -20.93
CA GLY A 19 8.26 2.13 -20.71
C GLY A 19 8.75 0.78 -21.21
N ARG A 20 9.93 0.38 -20.73
CA ARG A 20 10.64 -0.84 -21.19
C ARG A 20 9.85 -2.11 -20.92
N TYR A 21 9.10 -2.17 -19.83
CA TYR A 21 8.42 -3.37 -19.36
C TYR A 21 6.91 -3.35 -19.57
N ASN A 22 6.34 -2.28 -20.15
CA ASN A 22 4.90 -2.03 -20.12
C ASN A 22 4.33 -2.03 -18.69
N ALA A 23 5.10 -1.49 -17.75
CA ALA A 23 4.76 -1.37 -16.34
C ALA A 23 4.04 -0.05 -16.05
N ILE A 24 3.44 0.04 -14.85
CA ILE A 24 2.89 1.31 -14.36
C ILE A 24 3.99 2.37 -14.32
N GLN A 25 3.77 3.48 -15.04
CA GLN A 25 4.63 4.65 -14.98
C GLN A 25 4.10 5.66 -13.97
N THR A 26 4.87 6.68 -13.69
CA THR A 26 4.46 7.77 -12.81
C THR A 26 3.54 8.76 -13.50
N ASN A 27 2.81 9.54 -12.73
CA ASN A 27 2.02 10.68 -13.20
C ASN A 27 2.77 12.02 -13.01
N ASP A 28 2.14 13.12 -13.39
CA ASP A 28 2.75 14.46 -13.35
C ASP A 28 3.18 14.94 -11.95
N LYS A 29 2.62 14.35 -10.88
CA LYS A 29 3.03 14.65 -9.49
C LYS A 29 4.38 14.05 -9.13
N PHE A 30 4.75 12.99 -9.82
CA PHE A 30 5.99 12.24 -9.60
C PHE A 30 6.70 12.03 -10.94
N PRO A 31 7.21 13.07 -11.58
CA PRO A 31 7.67 13.01 -12.99
C PRO A 31 8.84 12.05 -13.19
N ASP A 32 9.66 11.82 -12.18
CA ASP A 32 10.77 10.86 -12.21
C ASP A 32 10.90 10.14 -10.86
N MET A 33 10.39 8.91 -10.80
CA MET A 33 10.46 8.09 -9.58
C MET A 33 11.86 7.63 -9.26
N LYS A 34 12.67 7.40 -10.28
CA LYS A 34 14.06 6.97 -10.08
C LYS A 34 14.89 8.10 -9.48
N GLU A 35 14.79 9.30 -10.01
CA GLU A 35 15.46 10.48 -9.44
C GLU A 35 14.99 10.73 -8.00
N LEU A 36 13.68 10.61 -7.73
CA LEU A 36 13.14 10.73 -6.38
C LEU A 36 13.75 9.69 -5.44
N SER A 37 13.85 8.43 -5.87
CA SER A 37 14.45 7.37 -5.08
C SER A 37 15.93 7.66 -4.78
N GLU A 38 16.69 8.10 -5.78
CA GLU A 38 18.09 8.48 -5.61
C GLU A 38 18.26 9.64 -4.61
N GLN A 39 17.40 10.65 -4.67
CA GLN A 39 17.39 11.75 -3.71
C GLN A 39 17.07 11.30 -2.28
N VAL A 40 16.08 10.41 -2.12
CA VAL A 40 15.72 9.82 -0.82
C VAL A 40 16.89 8.98 -0.25
N HIS A 41 17.52 8.17 -1.09
CA HIS A 41 18.71 7.38 -0.70
C HIS A 41 19.90 8.27 -0.32
N ALA A 42 20.11 9.37 -1.02
CA ALA A 42 21.15 10.33 -0.69
C ALA A 42 20.97 10.97 0.72
N MET A 43 19.73 10.99 1.23
CA MET A 43 19.43 11.40 2.61
C MET A 43 19.63 10.28 3.63
N GLY A 44 20.04 9.08 3.23
CA GLY A 44 20.15 7.89 4.08
C GLY A 44 18.80 7.27 4.43
N LEU A 45 17.77 7.53 3.63
CA LEU A 45 16.40 7.01 3.79
C LEU A 45 16.08 6.02 2.67
N LYS A 46 14.93 5.36 2.78
CA LYS A 46 14.41 4.38 1.83
C LYS A 46 13.06 4.85 1.28
N LEU A 47 12.75 4.50 0.03
CA LEU A 47 11.52 4.88 -0.64
C LEU A 47 10.58 3.70 -0.79
N GLY A 48 9.34 3.86 -0.34
CA GLY A 48 8.25 2.91 -0.56
C GLY A 48 7.15 3.46 -1.45
N ILE A 49 6.44 2.57 -2.09
CA ILE A 49 5.28 2.88 -2.94
C ILE A 49 4.08 1.99 -2.61
N TYR A 50 2.96 2.34 -3.21
CA TYR A 50 1.68 1.66 -3.13
C TYR A 50 1.28 1.04 -4.47
N SER A 51 0.64 -0.14 -4.46
CA SER A 51 -0.06 -0.71 -5.61
C SER A 51 -1.19 -1.64 -5.17
N SER A 52 -1.88 -2.27 -6.14
CA SER A 52 -3.00 -3.18 -5.92
C SER A 52 -3.02 -4.26 -7.00
N PRO A 53 -3.46 -5.51 -6.70
CA PRO A 53 -3.68 -6.56 -7.71
C PRO A 53 -4.98 -6.38 -8.51
N TRP A 54 -5.72 -5.34 -8.24
CA TRP A 54 -6.92 -5.02 -9.00
C TRP A 54 -6.60 -4.28 -10.30
N ILE A 55 -7.61 -4.09 -11.14
CA ILE A 55 -7.48 -3.23 -12.33
C ILE A 55 -7.31 -1.76 -11.95
N GLY A 56 -7.82 -1.37 -10.79
CA GLY A 56 -7.64 -0.03 -10.23
C GLY A 56 -7.32 -0.05 -8.75
N THR A 57 -6.97 1.10 -8.22
CA THR A 57 -6.66 1.33 -6.81
C THR A 57 -7.82 2.01 -6.09
N TYR A 58 -7.75 2.12 -4.75
CA TYR A 58 -8.79 2.82 -3.98
C TYR A 58 -8.93 4.31 -4.34
N ALA A 59 -7.86 4.97 -4.76
CA ALA A 59 -7.90 6.34 -5.26
C ALA A 59 -8.21 6.45 -6.76
N ALA A 60 -8.63 5.35 -7.40
CA ALA A 60 -9.00 5.28 -8.82
C ALA A 60 -7.83 5.50 -9.80
N HIS A 61 -6.65 5.00 -9.43
CA HIS A 61 -5.50 4.89 -10.32
C HIS A 61 -5.35 3.46 -10.86
N ILE A 62 -4.38 3.24 -11.74
CA ILE A 62 -4.11 1.92 -12.33
C ILE A 62 -3.51 0.99 -11.28
N GLY A 63 -4.01 -0.25 -11.24
CA GLY A 63 -3.41 -1.35 -10.49
C GLY A 63 -2.61 -2.31 -11.37
N SER A 64 -2.15 -3.42 -10.78
CA SER A 64 -1.25 -4.37 -11.45
C SER A 64 -1.96 -5.33 -12.43
N TYR A 65 -3.29 -5.24 -12.56
CA TYR A 65 -4.07 -6.04 -13.51
C TYR A 65 -4.81 -5.17 -14.52
N SER A 66 -5.17 -5.78 -15.66
CA SER A 66 -6.01 -5.15 -16.69
C SER A 66 -6.96 -6.17 -17.33
N ASP A 67 -8.05 -5.68 -17.90
CA ASP A 67 -8.92 -6.49 -18.76
C ASP A 67 -8.37 -6.61 -20.19
N ASN A 68 -7.36 -5.84 -20.54
CA ASN A 68 -6.77 -5.78 -21.86
C ASN A 68 -5.33 -6.34 -21.86
N PRO A 69 -4.93 -7.06 -22.91
CA PRO A 69 -3.60 -7.67 -22.99
C PRO A 69 -2.47 -6.65 -23.16
N ASP A 70 -2.76 -5.43 -23.60
CA ASP A 70 -1.81 -4.32 -23.68
C ASP A 70 -1.69 -3.53 -22.37
N GLY A 71 -2.54 -3.84 -21.39
CA GLY A 71 -2.57 -3.16 -20.09
C GLY A 71 -3.36 -1.86 -20.09
N GLU A 72 -4.01 -1.48 -21.20
CA GLU A 72 -4.90 -0.34 -21.22
C GLU A 72 -6.10 -0.54 -20.31
N ASN A 73 -6.52 0.53 -19.69
CA ASN A 73 -7.66 0.55 -18.79
C ASN A 73 -8.67 1.60 -19.26
N GLN A 74 -9.65 1.17 -20.05
CA GLN A 74 -10.64 2.05 -20.68
C GLN A 74 -11.45 2.89 -19.69
N TRP A 75 -11.50 2.46 -18.43
CA TRP A 75 -12.31 3.08 -17.40
C TRP A 75 -11.53 4.02 -16.49
N ILE A 76 -10.22 3.95 -16.56
CA ILE A 76 -9.36 4.83 -15.79
C ILE A 76 -8.91 5.92 -16.76
N LYS A 77 -9.49 7.09 -16.61
CA LYS A 77 -9.03 8.25 -17.36
C LYS A 77 -7.59 8.51 -17.02
N ASP A 78 -6.89 8.88 -18.05
CA ASP A 78 -5.55 9.38 -18.11
C ASP A 78 -4.89 9.56 -16.73
N GLY A 79 -4.13 8.53 -16.30
CA GLY A 79 -3.50 8.53 -14.97
C GLY A 79 -2.46 9.63 -14.74
N ASN A 80 -2.33 10.56 -15.69
CA ASN A 80 -1.48 11.74 -15.58
C ASN A 80 -2.18 12.93 -14.97
N HIS A 81 -3.37 12.74 -14.42
CA HIS A 81 -4.05 13.87 -13.86
C HIS A 81 -3.90 13.95 -12.37
N ASN A 82 -3.47 15.09 -12.03
CA ASN A 82 -3.51 15.71 -10.72
C ASN A 82 -4.79 15.39 -9.91
N GLU A 83 -4.99 16.07 -8.87
CA GLU A 83 -6.12 16.15 -7.96
C GLU A 83 -7.55 16.00 -8.56
N ASN A 84 -7.70 16.13 -9.88
CA ASN A 84 -8.97 15.99 -10.59
C ASN A 84 -9.11 14.64 -11.30
N PHE A 85 -8.16 13.72 -11.13
CA PHE A 85 -8.31 12.37 -11.64
C PHE A 85 -9.60 11.75 -11.10
N ARG A 86 -10.47 11.33 -12.00
CA ARG A 86 -11.71 10.64 -11.66
C ARG A 86 -11.91 9.50 -12.63
N TYR A 87 -12.22 8.35 -12.07
CA TYR A 87 -12.79 7.29 -12.85
C TYR A 87 -14.12 7.76 -13.45
N GLU A 88 -14.26 7.71 -14.75
CA GLU A 88 -15.48 8.05 -15.45
C GLU A 88 -15.85 6.99 -16.47
N LYS A 89 -16.98 6.34 -16.22
CA LYS A 89 -17.66 5.51 -17.20
C LYS A 89 -18.75 6.34 -17.84
N PRO A 90 -18.80 6.47 -19.16
CA PRO A 90 -19.86 7.24 -19.82
C PRO A 90 -21.24 6.77 -19.38
N GLY A 91 -22.05 7.68 -18.82
CA GLY A 91 -23.40 7.39 -18.33
C GLY A 91 -23.47 6.61 -17.01
N GLY A 92 -22.35 6.36 -16.35
CA GLY A 92 -22.27 5.61 -15.11
C GLY A 92 -22.45 6.45 -13.85
N ASN A 93 -22.62 5.75 -12.73
CA ASN A 93 -22.62 6.34 -11.39
C ASN A 93 -21.22 6.19 -10.79
N TYR A 94 -20.55 7.30 -10.46
CA TYR A 94 -19.19 7.34 -9.95
C TYR A 94 -18.90 6.29 -8.85
N TRP A 95 -19.78 6.14 -7.87
CA TRP A 95 -19.58 5.21 -6.77
C TRP A 95 -19.78 3.74 -7.15
N GLN A 96 -20.69 3.46 -8.07
CA GLN A 96 -20.89 2.11 -8.60
C GLN A 96 -19.76 1.72 -9.53
N ASP A 97 -19.39 2.63 -10.43
CA ASP A 97 -18.33 2.41 -11.41
C ASP A 97 -16.96 2.25 -10.73
N ARG A 98 -16.71 3.00 -9.64
CA ARG A 98 -15.50 2.85 -8.84
C ARG A 98 -15.36 1.45 -8.23
N LYS A 99 -16.46 0.83 -7.79
CA LYS A 99 -16.45 -0.55 -7.29
C LYS A 99 -16.08 -1.58 -8.36
N GLU A 100 -16.36 -1.30 -9.63
CA GLU A 100 -15.98 -2.18 -10.74
C GLU A 100 -14.47 -2.26 -10.93
N MET A 101 -13.70 -1.32 -10.39
CA MET A 101 -12.24 -1.33 -10.42
C MET A 101 -11.63 -2.23 -9.34
N TYR A 102 -12.39 -2.58 -8.30
CA TYR A 102 -11.95 -3.40 -7.17
C TYR A 102 -12.11 -4.88 -7.49
N ARG A 103 -11.49 -5.31 -8.57
CA ARG A 103 -11.45 -6.69 -9.02
C ARG A 103 -10.18 -6.97 -9.81
N HIS A 104 -9.82 -8.22 -9.89
CA HIS A 104 -8.74 -8.67 -10.74
C HIS A 104 -9.17 -8.65 -12.21
N GLY A 105 -8.28 -8.20 -13.08
CA GLY A 105 -8.46 -8.26 -14.53
C GLY A 105 -8.06 -9.61 -15.10
N ALA A 106 -8.24 -9.79 -16.41
CA ALA A 106 -7.88 -11.02 -17.10
C ALA A 106 -6.35 -11.16 -17.33
N TYR A 107 -5.61 -10.06 -17.27
CA TYR A 107 -4.18 -10.01 -17.56
C TYR A 107 -3.40 -9.41 -16.37
N SER A 108 -2.38 -10.15 -15.93
CA SER A 108 -1.45 -9.71 -14.90
C SER A 108 -0.27 -8.97 -15.50
N PHE A 109 0.14 -7.89 -14.86
CA PHE A 109 1.35 -7.13 -15.15
C PHE A 109 2.30 -7.09 -13.95
N VAL A 110 2.08 -7.95 -12.98
CA VAL A 110 2.80 -8.00 -11.70
C VAL A 110 4.31 -8.12 -11.90
N GLU A 111 4.77 -9.01 -12.78
CA GLU A 111 6.20 -9.13 -13.08
C GLU A 111 6.79 -7.88 -13.75
N ALA A 112 6.04 -7.26 -14.65
CA ALA A 112 6.45 -6.03 -15.31
C ALA A 112 6.60 -4.88 -14.32
N ASP A 113 5.62 -4.76 -13.43
CA ASP A 113 5.59 -3.74 -12.38
C ASP A 113 6.75 -3.95 -11.38
N ALA A 114 6.95 -5.18 -10.89
CA ALA A 114 8.06 -5.50 -9.99
C ALA A 114 9.43 -5.16 -10.58
N ARG A 115 9.67 -5.50 -11.86
CA ARG A 115 10.91 -5.14 -12.57
C ARG A 115 11.11 -3.63 -12.66
N GLN A 116 10.05 -2.89 -12.98
CA GLN A 116 10.11 -1.43 -13.04
C GLN A 116 10.42 -0.81 -11.68
N TRP A 117 9.81 -1.32 -10.62
CA TRP A 117 10.06 -0.82 -9.26
C TRP A 117 11.48 -1.14 -8.79
N ALA A 118 12.02 -2.29 -9.17
CA ALA A 118 13.42 -2.61 -8.92
C ALA A 118 14.38 -1.67 -9.68
N ASP A 119 14.10 -1.34 -10.96
CA ASP A 119 14.87 -0.37 -11.74
C ASP A 119 14.81 1.05 -11.14
N TRP A 120 13.71 1.41 -10.49
CA TRP A 120 13.56 2.67 -9.75
C TRP A 120 14.18 2.64 -8.37
N GLN A 121 14.71 1.49 -7.95
CA GLN A 121 15.33 1.31 -6.64
C GLN A 121 14.34 1.46 -5.47
N ILE A 122 13.10 1.03 -5.64
CA ILE A 122 12.10 1.02 -4.57
C ILE A 122 12.51 0.02 -3.48
N ASP A 123 12.24 0.35 -2.22
CA ASP A 123 12.61 -0.45 -1.04
C ASP A 123 11.43 -1.06 -0.30
N TYR A 124 10.22 -0.61 -0.57
CA TYR A 124 9.01 -1.05 0.13
C TYR A 124 7.79 -0.99 -0.79
N LEU A 125 6.97 -2.01 -0.75
CA LEU A 125 5.69 -2.08 -1.44
C LEU A 125 4.55 -2.27 -0.44
N LYS A 126 3.61 -1.32 -0.38
CA LYS A 126 2.28 -1.54 0.16
C LYS A 126 1.38 -2.06 -0.96
N TYR A 127 0.95 -3.31 -0.85
CA TYR A 127 0.06 -3.95 -1.82
C TYR A 127 -1.33 -4.12 -1.21
N ASP A 128 -2.31 -3.40 -1.73
CA ASP A 128 -3.56 -3.10 -1.02
C ASP A 128 -4.80 -3.56 -1.78
N TRP A 129 -5.51 -4.51 -1.19
CA TRP A 129 -6.82 -4.99 -1.67
C TRP A 129 -7.55 -5.76 -0.58
N ASN A 130 -8.83 -6.05 -0.78
CA ASN A 130 -9.64 -6.82 0.15
C ASN A 130 -10.73 -7.62 -0.61
N PRO A 131 -10.91 -8.93 -0.32
CA PRO A 131 -10.11 -9.73 0.63
C PRO A 131 -8.72 -10.08 0.08
N ASN A 132 -7.72 -10.16 0.97
CA ASN A 132 -6.43 -10.73 0.59
C ASN A 132 -6.57 -12.23 0.31
N ASP A 133 -5.90 -12.71 -0.72
CA ASP A 133 -5.89 -14.11 -1.11
C ASP A 133 -4.47 -14.58 -1.46
N LEU A 134 -4.23 -15.86 -1.26
CA LEU A 134 -2.90 -16.44 -1.43
C LEU A 134 -2.37 -16.34 -2.85
N TYR A 135 -3.23 -16.46 -3.87
CA TYR A 135 -2.78 -16.44 -5.26
C TYR A 135 -2.08 -15.12 -5.58
N HIS A 136 -2.72 -13.99 -5.32
CA HIS A 136 -2.18 -12.67 -5.64
C HIS A 136 -1.05 -12.26 -4.70
N VAL A 137 -1.08 -12.71 -3.43
CA VAL A 137 0.07 -12.52 -2.52
C VAL A 137 1.30 -13.24 -3.07
N LYS A 138 1.16 -14.51 -3.41
CA LYS A 138 2.28 -15.31 -3.91
C LYS A 138 2.79 -14.83 -5.26
N GLU A 139 1.91 -14.44 -6.17
CA GLU A 139 2.29 -13.91 -7.48
C GLU A 139 3.19 -12.68 -7.34
N MET A 140 2.81 -11.72 -6.50
CA MET A 140 3.63 -10.53 -6.24
C MET A 140 4.91 -10.89 -5.49
N HIS A 141 4.85 -11.77 -4.49
CA HIS A 141 6.04 -12.27 -3.80
C HIS A 141 7.07 -12.84 -4.79
N ASP A 142 6.63 -13.76 -5.64
CA ASP A 142 7.50 -14.42 -6.61
C ASP A 142 8.09 -13.40 -7.60
N ALA A 143 7.30 -12.43 -8.05
CA ALA A 143 7.74 -11.38 -8.94
C ALA A 143 8.80 -10.46 -8.27
N LEU A 144 8.60 -10.07 -7.01
CA LEU A 144 9.58 -9.27 -6.26
C LEU A 144 10.87 -10.05 -6.03
N ARG A 145 10.78 -11.34 -5.63
CA ARG A 145 11.95 -12.21 -5.41
C ARG A 145 12.70 -12.55 -6.71
N ALA A 146 12.05 -12.44 -7.88
CA ALA A 146 12.70 -12.60 -9.17
C ALA A 146 13.50 -11.36 -9.62
N THR A 147 13.42 -10.25 -8.88
CA THR A 147 14.27 -9.07 -9.07
C THR A 147 15.54 -9.18 -8.25
N ASP A 148 16.59 -8.47 -8.65
CA ASP A 148 17.86 -8.40 -7.90
C ASP A 148 17.79 -7.39 -6.73
N ARG A 149 16.57 -7.04 -6.27
CA ARG A 149 16.38 -6.04 -5.23
C ARG A 149 15.58 -6.58 -4.04
N ASP A 150 16.06 -6.27 -2.85
CA ASP A 150 15.34 -6.54 -1.60
C ASP A 150 14.28 -5.45 -1.37
N ILE A 151 13.01 -5.81 -1.62
CA ILE A 151 11.86 -4.93 -1.44
C ILE A 151 10.99 -5.49 -0.31
N VAL A 152 10.81 -4.72 0.74
CA VAL A 152 9.89 -5.08 1.84
C VAL A 152 8.46 -5.17 1.28
N TYR A 153 7.85 -6.32 1.45
CA TYR A 153 6.51 -6.60 0.94
C TYR A 153 5.46 -6.57 2.05
N SER A 154 4.60 -5.58 2.01
CA SER A 154 3.52 -5.37 2.97
C SER A 154 2.16 -5.47 2.30
N ILE A 155 1.29 -6.34 2.79
CA ILE A 155 -0.09 -6.45 2.31
C ILE A 155 -1.07 -5.72 3.22
N SER A 156 -2.07 -5.13 2.61
CA SER A 156 -3.18 -4.41 3.21
C SER A 156 -4.44 -4.89 2.50
N ASN A 157 -5.53 -5.11 3.11
CA ASN A 157 -6.21 -4.59 4.25
C ASN A 157 -6.99 -5.76 4.88
N SER A 158 -6.90 -5.96 6.19
CA SER A 158 -7.60 -7.02 6.93
C SER A 158 -7.24 -8.46 6.51
N ALA A 159 -5.95 -8.78 6.51
CA ALA A 159 -5.46 -10.12 6.17
C ALA A 159 -6.19 -11.23 6.99
N PRO A 160 -6.74 -12.27 6.34
CA PRO A 160 -7.44 -13.35 7.05
C PRO A 160 -6.54 -14.05 8.05
N TYR A 161 -6.97 -14.14 9.30
CA TYR A 161 -6.21 -14.79 10.38
C TYR A 161 -5.98 -16.29 10.13
N ALA A 162 -6.93 -16.95 9.47
CA ALA A 162 -6.81 -18.39 9.15
C ALA A 162 -5.58 -18.70 8.28
N ASP A 163 -5.12 -17.72 7.52
CA ASP A 163 -4.01 -17.86 6.59
C ASP A 163 -2.70 -17.26 7.14
N ALA A 164 -2.65 -16.95 8.44
CA ALA A 164 -1.48 -16.33 9.07
C ALA A 164 -0.13 -17.03 8.80
N PRO A 165 -0.03 -18.38 8.77
CA PRO A 165 1.21 -19.05 8.39
C PRO A 165 1.69 -18.72 6.97
N LEU A 166 0.76 -18.45 6.04
CA LEU A 166 1.06 -18.09 4.66
C LEU A 166 1.55 -16.64 4.57
N TRP A 167 1.01 -15.75 5.40
CA TRP A 167 1.50 -14.36 5.47
C TRP A 167 2.94 -14.32 5.96
N VAL A 168 3.29 -15.14 6.96
CA VAL A 168 4.68 -15.30 7.43
C VAL A 168 5.60 -15.80 6.32
N GLU A 169 5.13 -16.69 5.45
CA GLU A 169 5.93 -17.28 4.36
C GLU A 169 6.15 -16.30 3.20
N TYR A 170 5.11 -15.52 2.83
CA TYR A 170 5.11 -14.76 1.59
C TYR A 170 5.18 -13.24 1.76
N THR A 171 5.11 -12.70 2.98
CA THR A 171 5.13 -11.25 3.21
C THR A 171 6.03 -10.87 4.38
N ASP A 172 6.54 -9.65 4.36
CA ASP A 172 7.31 -9.10 5.49
C ASP A 172 6.39 -8.40 6.51
N CYS A 173 5.25 -7.86 6.04
CA CYS A 173 4.22 -7.23 6.88
C CYS A 173 2.83 -7.54 6.32
N TRP A 174 1.83 -7.58 7.22
CA TRP A 174 0.42 -7.67 6.81
C TRP A 174 -0.50 -6.92 7.75
N ARG A 175 -1.37 -6.09 7.20
CA ARG A 175 -2.41 -5.40 7.94
C ARG A 175 -3.43 -6.37 8.49
N THR A 176 -3.63 -6.35 9.80
CA THR A 176 -4.50 -7.29 10.51
C THR A 176 -5.95 -6.86 10.58
N THR A 177 -6.22 -5.59 10.31
CA THR A 177 -7.55 -4.97 10.39
C THR A 177 -7.80 -3.99 9.24
N GLY A 178 -9.03 -3.51 9.12
CA GLY A 178 -9.36 -2.33 8.32
C GLY A 178 -8.75 -1.05 8.90
N ASP A 179 -8.97 0.08 8.23
CA ASP A 179 -8.33 1.35 8.56
C ASP A 179 -8.64 1.84 9.98
N ILE A 180 -7.57 2.25 10.67
CA ILE A 180 -7.63 2.85 11.99
C ILE A 180 -8.25 4.25 11.93
N ARG A 181 -8.85 4.66 13.04
CA ARG A 181 -9.37 6.01 13.23
C ARG A 181 -8.86 6.60 14.53
N ASP A 182 -8.77 7.92 14.58
CA ASP A 182 -8.33 8.69 15.74
C ASP A 182 -9.41 8.76 16.86
N THR A 183 -9.83 7.58 17.33
CA THR A 183 -10.77 7.40 18.44
C THR A 183 -10.28 6.29 19.36
N TRP A 184 -10.53 6.45 20.67
CA TRP A 184 -10.18 5.42 21.66
C TRP A 184 -10.77 4.05 21.29
N LYS A 185 -12.03 4.03 20.84
CA LYS A 185 -12.68 2.79 20.41
C LYS A 185 -11.90 2.09 19.30
N SER A 186 -11.39 2.83 18.32
CA SER A 186 -10.63 2.26 17.21
C SER A 186 -9.28 1.72 17.68
N ILE A 187 -8.48 2.53 18.37
CA ILE A 187 -7.15 2.12 18.82
C ILE A 187 -7.19 0.99 19.85
N SER A 188 -8.16 1.02 20.78
CA SER A 188 -8.28 -0.05 21.78
C SER A 188 -8.76 -1.36 21.18
N SER A 189 -9.75 -1.34 20.28
CA SER A 189 -10.21 -2.56 19.62
C SER A 189 -9.13 -3.17 18.72
N ILE A 190 -8.40 -2.36 17.96
CA ILE A 190 -7.31 -2.86 17.11
C ILE A 190 -6.14 -3.35 17.95
N GLY A 191 -5.63 -2.53 18.86
CA GLY A 191 -4.40 -2.83 19.58
C GLY A 191 -4.52 -4.04 20.51
N PHE A 192 -5.59 -4.15 21.29
CA PHE A 192 -5.76 -5.29 22.20
C PHE A 192 -6.13 -6.59 21.49
N GLU A 193 -6.71 -6.53 20.30
CA GLU A 193 -6.99 -7.71 19.46
C GLU A 193 -5.72 -8.29 18.80
N GLN A 194 -4.59 -7.56 18.81
CA GLN A 194 -3.33 -8.04 18.21
C GLN A 194 -2.72 -9.24 18.94
N GLN A 195 -3.09 -9.51 20.19
CA GLN A 195 -2.52 -10.63 20.96
C GLN A 195 -2.61 -11.96 20.20
N ARG A 196 -3.67 -12.19 19.45
CA ARG A 196 -3.83 -13.41 18.64
C ARG A 196 -2.76 -13.60 17.57
N TRP A 197 -2.17 -12.50 17.07
CA TRP A 197 -1.15 -12.52 16.04
C TRP A 197 0.27 -12.74 16.59
N ALA A 198 0.47 -12.68 17.91
CA ALA A 198 1.77 -12.82 18.55
C ALA A 198 2.56 -14.09 18.12
N PRO A 199 1.93 -15.26 17.89
CA PRO A 199 2.65 -16.44 17.40
C PRO A 199 3.29 -16.29 16.01
N PHE A 200 2.85 -15.29 15.25
CA PHE A 200 3.27 -15.04 13.88
C PHE A 200 4.17 -13.81 13.75
N CYS A 201 4.48 -13.15 14.88
CA CYS A 201 5.33 -11.96 14.93
C CYS A 201 6.79 -12.35 15.17
N GLY A 202 7.70 -11.86 14.32
CA GLY A 202 9.12 -12.13 14.48
C GLY A 202 9.98 -11.42 13.41
N PRO A 203 11.30 -11.58 13.51
CA PRO A 203 12.20 -10.98 12.51
C PRO A 203 11.85 -11.40 11.09
N GLY A 204 11.64 -10.40 10.24
CA GLY A 204 11.28 -10.58 8.83
C GLY A 204 9.79 -10.74 8.56
N HIS A 205 8.92 -10.79 9.61
CA HIS A 205 7.47 -10.92 9.43
C HIS A 205 6.71 -10.27 10.60
N TRP A 206 5.96 -9.20 10.28
CA TRP A 206 5.36 -8.32 11.27
C TRP A 206 3.87 -8.11 11.03
N PRO A 207 2.99 -8.57 11.97
CA PRO A 207 1.59 -8.16 11.97
C PRO A 207 1.49 -6.65 12.14
N ASP A 208 0.75 -5.99 11.26
CA ASP A 208 0.59 -4.54 11.24
C ASP A 208 -0.78 -4.14 11.79
N ALA A 209 -0.78 -3.40 12.89
CA ALA A 209 -1.98 -2.88 13.53
C ALA A 209 -2.46 -1.55 12.94
N ASP A 210 -1.89 -1.13 11.80
CA ASP A 210 -2.10 0.12 11.12
C ASP A 210 -1.30 1.30 11.69
N MET A 211 -1.37 2.43 10.98
CA MET A 211 -0.60 3.62 11.26
C MET A 211 -0.87 4.24 12.63
N LEU A 212 0.04 5.07 13.07
CA LEU A 212 -0.15 5.91 14.26
C LEU A 212 -1.06 7.11 13.94
N VAL A 213 -2.11 7.29 14.72
CA VAL A 213 -3.04 8.42 14.59
C VAL A 213 -2.83 9.43 15.71
N VAL A 214 -1.60 9.89 15.84
CA VAL A 214 -1.15 10.86 16.86
C VAL A 214 -0.82 12.21 16.22
N GLY A 215 -0.93 13.30 17.00
CA GLY A 215 -0.58 14.64 16.55
C GLY A 215 -1.50 15.18 15.46
N LEU A 216 -0.96 15.52 14.30
CA LEU A 216 -1.69 16.03 13.14
C LEU A 216 -2.02 14.87 12.21
N VAL A 217 -3.29 14.61 11.97
CA VAL A 217 -3.80 13.46 11.22
C VAL A 217 -4.78 13.88 10.13
N GLY A 218 -5.06 12.97 9.18
CA GLY A 218 -6.07 13.15 8.13
C GLY A 218 -5.54 12.77 6.75
N TRP A 219 -6.46 12.50 5.84
CA TRP A 219 -6.17 12.14 4.45
C TRP A 219 -6.16 13.40 3.57
N GLY A 220 -5.04 13.63 2.90
CA GLY A 220 -4.92 14.73 1.94
C GLY A 220 -5.01 16.12 2.58
N PRO A 221 -5.63 17.12 1.91
CA PRO A 221 -5.54 18.52 2.32
C PRO A 221 -6.33 18.88 3.60
N LYS A 222 -7.11 17.96 4.16
CA LYS A 222 -7.95 18.19 5.33
C LYS A 222 -7.30 17.63 6.60
N LEU A 223 -6.11 18.12 6.92
CA LEU A 223 -5.44 17.77 8.17
C LEU A 223 -6.14 18.38 9.37
N HIS A 224 -6.16 17.63 10.49
CA HIS A 224 -6.68 18.10 11.77
C HIS A 224 -5.86 17.48 12.91
N TYR A 225 -5.90 18.09 14.08
CA TYR A 225 -5.33 17.44 15.26
C TYR A 225 -6.16 16.20 15.62
N THR A 226 -5.45 15.14 16.02
CA THR A 226 -6.10 13.91 16.48
C THR A 226 -7.13 14.19 17.56
N LYS A 227 -8.23 13.44 17.54
CA LYS A 227 -9.28 13.51 18.57
C LYS A 227 -8.92 12.75 19.86
N LEU A 228 -7.80 12.03 19.84
CA LEU A 228 -7.30 11.34 21.02
C LEU A 228 -6.78 12.33 22.05
N THR A 229 -7.07 12.08 23.32
CA THR A 229 -6.45 12.80 24.44
C THR A 229 -4.94 12.52 24.48
N ALA A 230 -4.19 13.31 25.23
CA ALA A 230 -2.75 13.10 25.39
C ALA A 230 -2.44 11.67 25.92
N ASP A 231 -3.18 11.21 26.93
CA ASP A 231 -3.00 9.89 27.51
C ASP A 231 -3.32 8.74 26.53
N GLU A 232 -4.36 8.94 25.71
CA GLU A 232 -4.70 7.99 24.65
C GLU A 232 -3.63 7.93 23.54
N GLN A 233 -3.02 9.07 23.19
CA GLN A 233 -1.91 9.11 22.24
C GLN A 233 -0.66 8.41 22.80
N TYR A 234 -0.31 8.64 24.06
CA TYR A 234 0.79 7.92 24.73
C TYR A 234 0.50 6.42 24.81
N THR A 235 -0.72 6.03 25.12
CA THR A 235 -1.15 4.63 25.16
C THR A 235 -1.04 4.00 23.79
N HIS A 236 -1.52 4.68 22.75
CA HIS A 236 -1.45 4.22 21.37
C HIS A 236 0.00 3.95 20.93
N MET A 237 0.88 4.94 21.10
CA MET A 237 2.30 4.81 20.76
C MET A 237 2.98 3.67 21.53
N SER A 238 2.72 3.60 22.84
CA SER A 238 3.32 2.56 23.70
C SER A 238 2.84 1.16 23.34
N LEU A 239 1.54 1.00 23.07
CA LEU A 239 0.96 -0.29 22.71
C LEU A 239 1.52 -0.78 21.35
N TRP A 240 1.56 0.07 20.33
CA TRP A 240 2.14 -0.30 19.02
C TRP A 240 3.62 -0.66 19.13
N ALA A 241 4.39 0.07 19.92
CA ALA A 241 5.79 -0.29 20.18
C ALA A 241 5.94 -1.65 20.90
N MET A 242 5.07 -1.95 21.87
CA MET A 242 5.09 -3.24 22.57
C MET A 242 4.62 -4.41 21.69
N LEU A 243 3.74 -4.16 20.74
CA LEU A 243 3.28 -5.15 19.76
C LEU A 243 4.34 -5.43 18.69
N ALA A 244 5.43 -4.68 18.65
CA ALA A 244 6.39 -4.66 17.54
C ALA A 244 5.72 -4.44 16.18
N SER A 245 4.60 -3.72 16.17
CA SER A 245 3.91 -3.32 14.94
C SER A 245 4.76 -2.33 14.16
N PRO A 246 4.73 -2.32 12.82
CA PRO A 246 5.33 -1.24 12.05
C PRO A 246 4.83 0.13 12.53
N LEU A 247 5.75 1.04 12.86
CA LEU A 247 5.40 2.39 13.32
C LEU A 247 5.32 3.34 12.11
N LEU A 248 4.17 3.40 11.47
CA LEU A 248 3.87 4.30 10.35
C LEU A 248 3.18 5.57 10.87
N ILE A 249 3.57 6.75 10.35
CA ILE A 249 3.00 8.06 10.69
C ILE A 249 2.62 8.85 9.44
#